data_89978133c170945b116942f8ab8d8501
#
_entry.id   89978133c170945b116942f8ab8d8501
#
_cell.length_a   1.000
_cell.length_b   1.000
_cell.length_c   1.000
_cell.angle_alpha   90.00
_cell.angle_beta   90.00
_cell.angle_gamma   90.00
#
_symmetry.space_group_name_H-M   'P 1'
#
loop_
_entity.id
_entity.type
_entity.pdbx_description
1 polymer ?
#
loop_
_entity_poly.entity_id
_entity_poly.type
_entity_poly.pdbx_seq_one_letter_code
_entity_poly.pdbx_strand_id
1 'polypeptide(L)'
;MDQREVAGPSLDRGVVFQGHALMPWLTVRKNIAFAVRSKWSDWSAAQVNAQVEKYVTMVGLGAAIDKKPSALSGGMKQRVGIARAFAIEPKMLLLDEPFGALDALTRGTIQDELLRICAETHQTVFMITHDVDESILLADKILLMSNGPGARIAEVVVNTMPPVVEPGLMQEIPKPQRPSATVHRLVEKLP
;
A
#
# COMPACT_ATOMS: atom_id res chain seq x y z
N MET A 1 -0.18 -13.91 11.79
CA MET A 1 -0.55 -14.99 10.83
C MET A 1 -0.42 -16.30 11.57
N ASP A 2 -1.41 -17.13 11.48
CA ASP A 2 -1.68 -18.28 12.35
C ASP A 2 -0.79 -19.51 12.11
N GLN A 3 0.51 -19.35 11.89
CA GLN A 3 1.49 -20.45 11.66
C GLN A 3 1.05 -21.47 10.57
N ARG A 4 0.08 -21.09 9.72
CA ARG A 4 -0.34 -21.92 8.58
C ARG A 4 0.57 -21.71 7.39
N GLU A 5 0.94 -22.78 6.74
CA GLU A 5 1.70 -22.75 5.50
C GLU A 5 0.99 -21.94 4.43
N VAL A 6 1.73 -21.11 3.71
CA VAL A 6 1.18 -20.26 2.63
C VAL A 6 1.11 -21.12 1.36
N ALA A 7 -0.04 -21.70 1.10
CA ALA A 7 -0.24 -22.63 -0.04
C ALA A 7 -0.34 -21.93 -1.42
N GLY A 8 -0.37 -20.58 -1.48
CA GLY A 8 -0.47 -19.85 -2.76
C GLY A 8 -1.11 -18.47 -2.64
N PRO A 9 -1.46 -17.82 -3.78
CA PRO A 9 -2.18 -16.54 -3.79
C PRO A 9 -3.52 -16.63 -3.06
N SER A 10 -3.90 -15.56 -2.35
CA SER A 10 -5.17 -15.51 -1.62
C SER A 10 -5.67 -14.07 -1.54
N LEU A 11 -6.97 -13.88 -1.46
CA LEU A 11 -7.61 -12.56 -1.30
C LEU A 11 -7.44 -11.96 0.11
N ASP A 12 -6.76 -12.69 1.03
CA ASP A 12 -6.33 -12.15 2.32
C ASP A 12 -5.03 -11.32 2.19
N ARG A 13 -4.44 -11.27 1.01
CA ARG A 13 -3.24 -10.50 0.70
C ARG A 13 -3.50 -9.56 -0.47
N GLY A 14 -3.38 -8.26 -0.23
CA GLY A 14 -3.35 -7.25 -1.29
C GLY A 14 -1.93 -7.07 -1.80
N VAL A 15 -1.75 -6.90 -3.11
CA VAL A 15 -0.44 -6.67 -3.72
C VAL A 15 -0.49 -5.38 -4.54
N VAL A 16 0.49 -4.51 -4.30
CA VAL A 16 0.75 -3.33 -5.12
C VAL A 16 2.10 -3.53 -5.80
N PHE A 17 2.10 -3.56 -7.12
CA PHE A 17 3.28 -3.76 -7.94
C PHE A 17 3.90 -2.42 -8.38
N GLN A 18 5.19 -2.39 -8.61
CA GLN A 18 5.93 -1.25 -9.17
C GLN A 18 5.33 -0.73 -10.49
N GLY A 19 4.92 -1.62 -11.37
CA GLY A 19 4.31 -1.30 -12.67
C GLY A 19 2.81 -0.99 -12.61
N HIS A 20 2.23 -0.69 -11.46
CA HIS A 20 0.82 -0.41 -11.19
C HIS A 20 -0.15 -1.56 -11.51
N ALA A 21 0.15 -2.45 -12.45
CA ALA A 21 -0.62 -3.64 -12.87
C ALA A 21 -2.14 -3.36 -13.07
N LEU A 22 -2.48 -2.19 -13.64
CA LEU A 22 -3.86 -1.82 -13.93
C LEU A 22 -4.32 -2.47 -15.23
N MET A 23 -5.60 -2.83 -15.29
CA MET A 23 -6.25 -3.29 -16.52
C MET A 23 -6.50 -2.08 -17.44
N PRO A 24 -5.79 -1.93 -18.58
CA PRO A 24 -5.80 -0.70 -19.37
C PRO A 24 -7.14 -0.42 -20.06
N TRP A 25 -7.97 -1.43 -20.25
CA TRP A 25 -9.30 -1.32 -20.85
C TRP A 25 -10.40 -0.95 -19.82
N LEU A 26 -10.12 -1.03 -18.52
CA LEU A 26 -11.05 -0.70 -17.45
C LEU A 26 -10.82 0.73 -16.95
N THR A 27 -11.90 1.41 -16.52
CA THR A 27 -11.80 2.69 -15.80
C THR A 27 -11.26 2.48 -14.38
N VAL A 28 -10.95 3.56 -13.65
CA VAL A 28 -10.58 3.51 -12.23
C VAL A 28 -11.63 2.72 -11.44
N ARG A 29 -12.91 3.12 -11.55
CA ARG A 29 -14.05 2.43 -10.94
C ARG A 29 -14.01 0.92 -11.22
N LYS A 30 -13.89 0.55 -12.47
CA LYS A 30 -13.94 -0.87 -12.88
C LYS A 30 -12.70 -1.66 -12.46
N ASN A 31 -11.51 -1.03 -12.38
CA ASN A 31 -10.30 -1.66 -11.85
C ASN A 31 -10.47 -2.06 -10.38
N ILE A 32 -11.05 -1.17 -9.58
CA ILE A 32 -11.29 -1.44 -8.15
C ILE A 32 -12.46 -2.41 -7.98
N ALA A 33 -13.57 -2.19 -8.69
CA ALA A 33 -14.73 -3.07 -8.64
C ALA A 33 -14.41 -4.53 -9.01
N PHE A 34 -13.46 -4.73 -9.92
CA PHE A 34 -13.00 -6.08 -10.29
C PHE A 34 -12.42 -6.82 -9.08
N ALA A 35 -11.56 -6.17 -8.30
CA ALA A 35 -10.98 -6.76 -7.10
C ALA A 35 -12.04 -7.02 -6.01
N VAL A 36 -12.94 -6.05 -5.78
CA VAL A 36 -14.05 -6.16 -4.82
C VAL A 36 -14.94 -7.36 -5.15
N ARG A 37 -15.34 -7.51 -6.42
CA ARG A 37 -16.17 -8.65 -6.88
C ARG A 37 -15.44 -9.99 -6.80
N SER A 38 -14.12 -10.01 -6.93
CA SER A 38 -13.33 -11.24 -6.76
C SER A 38 -13.36 -11.74 -5.31
N LYS A 39 -13.48 -10.83 -4.34
CA LYS A 39 -13.55 -11.19 -2.91
C LYS A 39 -14.98 -11.47 -2.45
N TRP A 40 -15.93 -10.66 -2.89
CA TRP A 40 -17.34 -10.73 -2.49
C TRP A 40 -18.21 -10.88 -3.74
N SER A 41 -18.25 -12.11 -4.26
CA SER A 41 -18.98 -12.45 -5.49
C SER A 41 -20.49 -12.34 -5.35
N ASP A 42 -21.01 -12.39 -4.13
CA ASP A 42 -22.41 -12.31 -3.75
C ASP A 42 -22.90 -10.88 -3.47
N TRP A 43 -21.98 -9.90 -3.43
CA TRP A 43 -22.36 -8.52 -3.19
C TRP A 43 -23.18 -7.94 -4.33
N SER A 44 -24.23 -7.19 -3.97
CA SER A 44 -25.03 -6.40 -4.90
C SER A 44 -24.19 -5.30 -5.56
N ALA A 45 -24.65 -4.81 -6.69
CA ALA A 45 -24.01 -3.69 -7.39
C ALA A 45 -23.90 -2.43 -6.50
N ALA A 46 -24.88 -2.19 -5.62
CA ALA A 46 -24.85 -1.07 -4.68
C ALA A 46 -23.72 -1.21 -3.64
N GLN A 47 -23.54 -2.39 -3.06
CA GLN A 47 -22.46 -2.68 -2.10
C GLN A 47 -21.08 -2.54 -2.75
N VAL A 48 -20.89 -3.10 -3.95
CA VAL A 48 -19.64 -2.95 -4.71
C VAL A 48 -19.35 -1.48 -5.00
N ASN A 49 -20.36 -0.71 -5.44
CA ASN A 49 -20.17 0.71 -5.72
C ASN A 49 -19.83 1.51 -4.45
N ALA A 50 -20.47 1.24 -3.33
CA ALA A 50 -20.17 1.91 -2.07
C ALA A 50 -18.71 1.65 -1.63
N GLN A 51 -18.23 0.42 -1.77
CA GLN A 51 -16.84 0.05 -1.47
C GLN A 51 -15.86 0.76 -2.42
N VAL A 52 -16.15 0.81 -3.71
CA VAL A 52 -15.34 1.51 -4.70
C VAL A 52 -15.26 3.01 -4.36
N GLU A 53 -16.40 3.66 -4.10
CA GLU A 53 -16.45 5.09 -3.75
C GLU A 53 -15.64 5.39 -2.48
N LYS A 54 -15.76 4.53 -1.44
CA LYS A 54 -14.98 4.64 -0.21
C LYS A 54 -13.48 4.74 -0.52
N TYR A 55 -12.93 3.80 -1.26
CA TYR A 55 -11.48 3.75 -1.52
C TYR A 55 -11.02 4.73 -2.59
N VAL A 56 -11.86 5.09 -3.55
CA VAL A 56 -11.56 6.17 -4.52
C VAL A 56 -11.49 7.53 -3.81
N THR A 57 -12.40 7.79 -2.87
CA THR A 57 -12.38 9.01 -2.05
C THR A 57 -11.15 9.05 -1.16
N MET A 58 -10.82 7.92 -0.52
CA MET A 58 -9.66 7.76 0.37
C MET A 58 -8.33 8.12 -0.33
N VAL A 59 -8.19 7.79 -1.62
CA VAL A 59 -7.00 8.12 -2.41
C VAL A 59 -7.13 9.40 -3.26
N GLY A 60 -8.16 10.20 -3.03
CA GLY A 60 -8.35 11.49 -3.70
C GLY A 60 -8.59 11.39 -5.21
N LEU A 61 -9.19 10.31 -5.73
CA LEU A 61 -9.40 10.09 -7.16
C LEU A 61 -10.84 10.26 -7.64
N GLY A 62 -11.72 10.90 -6.86
CA GLY A 62 -13.12 11.08 -7.20
C GLY A 62 -13.34 11.68 -8.59
N ALA A 63 -12.64 12.77 -8.94
CA ALA A 63 -12.74 13.43 -10.25
C ALA A 63 -12.20 12.59 -11.43
N ALA A 64 -11.51 11.48 -11.15
CA ALA A 64 -10.92 10.61 -12.16
C ALA A 64 -11.55 9.21 -12.21
N ILE A 65 -12.59 8.97 -11.45
CA ILE A 65 -13.16 7.63 -11.22
C ILE A 65 -13.59 6.91 -12.52
N ASP A 66 -14.03 7.65 -13.52
CA ASP A 66 -14.48 7.10 -14.81
C ASP A 66 -13.40 7.18 -15.91
N LYS A 67 -12.19 7.68 -15.59
CA LYS A 67 -11.07 7.71 -16.52
C LYS A 67 -10.41 6.33 -16.65
N LYS A 68 -9.83 6.05 -17.83
CA LYS A 68 -9.00 4.88 -18.07
C LYS A 68 -7.54 5.16 -17.68
N PRO A 69 -6.70 4.14 -17.44
CA PRO A 69 -5.29 4.31 -17.10
C PRO A 69 -4.49 5.17 -18.10
N SER A 70 -4.84 5.16 -19.38
CA SER A 70 -4.19 6.01 -20.40
C SER A 70 -4.35 7.52 -20.17
N ALA A 71 -5.39 7.93 -19.43
CA ALA A 71 -5.68 9.33 -19.09
C ALA A 71 -5.25 9.72 -17.67
N LEU A 72 -4.40 8.89 -17.01
CA LEU A 72 -3.92 9.11 -15.66
C LEU A 72 -2.42 9.37 -15.64
N SER A 73 -1.97 10.24 -14.72
CA SER A 73 -0.53 10.38 -14.40
C SER A 73 0.01 9.13 -13.70
N GLY A 74 1.35 9.00 -13.59
CA GLY A 74 1.99 7.91 -12.86
C GLY A 74 1.51 7.80 -11.41
N GLY A 75 1.48 8.92 -10.68
CA GLY A 75 0.97 8.96 -9.31
C GLY A 75 -0.51 8.60 -9.19
N MET A 76 -1.35 9.03 -10.15
CA MET A 76 -2.76 8.61 -10.17
C MET A 76 -2.91 7.11 -10.40
N LYS A 77 -2.11 6.52 -11.30
CA LYS A 77 -2.10 5.06 -11.51
C LYS A 77 -1.69 4.32 -10.25
N GLN A 78 -0.69 4.83 -9.54
CA GLN A 78 -0.23 4.24 -8.27
C GLN A 78 -1.35 4.28 -7.23
N ARG A 79 -2.03 5.41 -7.06
CA ARG A 79 -3.19 5.54 -6.17
C ARG A 79 -4.32 4.57 -6.53
N VAL A 80 -4.58 4.32 -7.81
CA VAL A 80 -5.56 3.29 -8.22
C VAL A 80 -5.10 1.90 -7.79
N GLY A 81 -3.82 1.57 -7.95
CA GLY A 81 -3.23 0.31 -7.49
C GLY A 81 -3.38 0.11 -5.97
N ILE A 82 -3.08 1.17 -5.21
CA ILE A 82 -3.25 1.21 -3.75
C ILE A 82 -4.74 1.02 -3.39
N ALA A 83 -5.64 1.84 -3.94
CA ALA A 83 -7.08 1.73 -3.69
C ALA A 83 -7.62 0.33 -4.00
N ARG A 84 -7.20 -0.28 -5.10
CA ARG A 84 -7.58 -1.63 -5.49
C ARG A 84 -7.12 -2.68 -4.47
N ALA A 85 -5.88 -2.56 -3.98
CA ALA A 85 -5.33 -3.48 -3.00
C ALA A 85 -6.02 -3.35 -1.63
N PHE A 86 -6.35 -2.13 -1.21
CA PHE A 86 -7.09 -1.89 0.04
C PHE A 86 -8.57 -2.24 -0.05
N ALA A 87 -9.19 -2.08 -1.22
CA ALA A 87 -10.62 -2.28 -1.39
C ALA A 87 -11.09 -3.72 -1.12
N ILE A 88 -10.20 -4.69 -1.16
CA ILE A 88 -10.48 -6.08 -0.75
C ILE A 88 -10.29 -6.32 0.74
N GLU A 89 -9.97 -5.29 1.53
CA GLU A 89 -9.73 -5.37 2.98
C GLU A 89 -8.88 -6.59 3.36
N PRO A 90 -7.63 -6.65 2.85
CA PRO A 90 -6.77 -7.81 3.06
C PRO A 90 -6.26 -7.80 4.49
N LYS A 91 -5.82 -8.96 5.01
CA LYS A 91 -5.13 -9.04 6.30
C LYS A 91 -3.70 -8.50 6.22
N MET A 92 -3.11 -8.51 5.04
CA MET A 92 -1.75 -8.04 4.78
C MET A 92 -1.65 -7.37 3.41
N LEU A 93 -0.88 -6.30 3.33
CA LEU A 93 -0.48 -5.64 2.10
C LEU A 93 0.97 -5.95 1.79
N LEU A 94 1.21 -6.33 0.55
CA LEU A 94 2.54 -6.53 -0.02
C LEU A 94 2.78 -5.39 -1.03
N LEU A 95 3.79 -4.58 -0.80
CA LEU A 95 4.16 -3.46 -1.66
C LEU A 95 5.54 -3.74 -2.27
N ASP A 96 5.62 -3.81 -3.58
CA ASP A 96 6.85 -4.07 -4.31
C ASP A 96 7.30 -2.78 -5.01
N GLU A 97 8.32 -2.12 -4.46
CA GLU A 97 8.86 -0.83 -4.89
C GLU A 97 7.76 0.19 -5.25
N PRO A 98 6.81 0.47 -4.35
CA PRO A 98 5.58 1.18 -4.70
C PRO A 98 5.81 2.63 -5.14
N PHE A 99 6.97 3.21 -4.89
CA PHE A 99 7.26 4.63 -5.16
C PHE A 99 8.38 4.84 -6.18
N GLY A 100 9.04 3.78 -6.65
CA GLY A 100 10.24 3.87 -7.51
C GLY A 100 10.04 4.61 -8.84
N ALA A 101 8.82 4.61 -9.39
CA ALA A 101 8.49 5.27 -10.65
C ALA A 101 7.93 6.70 -10.49
N LEU A 102 7.95 7.27 -9.28
CA LEU A 102 7.34 8.57 -8.98
C LEU A 102 8.38 9.67 -8.85
N ASP A 103 8.03 10.89 -9.31
CA ASP A 103 8.78 12.10 -8.97
C ASP A 103 8.72 12.41 -7.47
N ALA A 104 9.66 13.21 -6.96
CA ALA A 104 9.84 13.44 -5.53
C ALA A 104 8.61 14.04 -4.84
N LEU A 105 7.92 15.00 -5.48
CA LEU A 105 6.72 15.63 -4.90
C LEU A 105 5.55 14.67 -4.83
N THR A 106 5.30 13.94 -5.91
CA THR A 106 4.25 12.92 -5.98
C THR A 106 4.54 11.78 -5.00
N ARG A 107 5.82 11.38 -4.85
CA ARG A 107 6.25 10.33 -3.92
C ARG A 107 5.87 10.68 -2.49
N GLY A 108 6.29 11.86 -1.98
CA GLY A 108 5.96 12.31 -0.62
C GLY A 108 4.46 12.29 -0.36
N THR A 109 3.67 12.89 -1.26
CA THR A 109 2.21 12.90 -1.12
C THR A 109 1.60 11.50 -1.02
N ILE A 110 2.10 10.53 -1.81
CA ILE A 110 1.56 9.15 -1.78
C ILE A 110 2.05 8.38 -0.55
N GLN A 111 3.26 8.66 -0.05
CA GLN A 111 3.77 8.10 1.20
C GLN A 111 2.90 8.52 2.40
N ASP A 112 2.59 9.83 2.50
CA ASP A 112 1.72 10.36 3.55
C ASP A 112 0.31 9.74 3.47
N GLU A 113 -0.22 9.63 2.26
CA GLU A 113 -1.52 9.02 2.02
C GLU A 113 -1.55 7.53 2.40
N LEU A 114 -0.48 6.78 2.09
CA LEU A 114 -0.34 5.39 2.49
C LEU A 114 -0.29 5.26 4.02
N LEU A 115 0.50 6.07 4.70
CA LEU A 115 0.57 6.09 6.17
C LEU A 115 -0.80 6.36 6.80
N ARG A 116 -1.52 7.36 6.28
CA ARG A 116 -2.87 7.69 6.75
C ARG A 116 -3.83 6.50 6.58
N ILE A 117 -3.85 5.88 5.39
CA ILE A 117 -4.71 4.73 5.11
C ILE A 117 -4.37 3.56 6.03
N CYS A 118 -3.08 3.27 6.22
CA CYS A 118 -2.63 2.20 7.12
C CYS A 118 -3.06 2.45 8.57
N ALA A 119 -2.98 3.70 9.03
CA ALA A 119 -3.43 4.08 10.37
C ALA A 119 -4.95 3.91 10.55
N GLU A 120 -5.74 4.31 9.53
CA GLU A 120 -7.20 4.19 9.56
C GLU A 120 -7.69 2.73 9.46
N THR A 121 -6.97 1.89 8.70
CA THR A 121 -7.40 0.51 8.40
C THR A 121 -6.73 -0.54 9.28
N HIS A 122 -5.72 -0.16 10.08
CA HIS A 122 -4.92 -1.07 10.91
C HIS A 122 -4.33 -2.26 10.13
N GLN A 123 -3.92 -2.04 8.88
CA GLN A 123 -3.38 -3.07 8.01
C GLN A 123 -1.93 -3.43 8.37
N THR A 124 -1.59 -4.71 8.31
CA THR A 124 -0.20 -5.14 8.29
C THR A 124 0.38 -4.90 6.89
N VAL A 125 1.46 -4.12 6.82
CA VAL A 125 2.12 -3.82 5.55
C VAL A 125 3.50 -4.45 5.51
N PHE A 126 3.81 -5.11 4.41
CA PHE A 126 5.15 -5.58 4.08
C PHE A 126 5.59 -4.91 2.79
N MET A 127 6.67 -4.12 2.85
CA MET A 127 7.16 -3.36 1.70
C MET A 127 8.56 -3.76 1.33
N ILE A 128 8.80 -3.93 0.04
CA ILE A 128 10.12 -4.09 -0.56
C ILE A 128 10.50 -2.75 -1.17
N THR A 129 11.70 -2.25 -0.86
CA THR A 129 12.27 -1.06 -1.49
C THR A 129 13.77 -1.04 -1.27
N HIS A 130 14.49 -0.44 -2.20
CA HIS A 130 15.93 -0.19 -2.10
C HIS A 130 16.24 1.20 -1.53
N ASP A 131 15.23 2.03 -1.27
CA ASP A 131 15.38 3.39 -0.75
C ASP A 131 15.42 3.36 0.79
N VAL A 132 16.54 3.81 1.36
CA VAL A 132 16.77 3.82 2.81
C VAL A 132 15.86 4.83 3.50
N ASP A 133 15.65 6.01 2.90
CA ASP A 133 14.84 7.08 3.48
C ASP A 133 13.36 6.64 3.58
N GLU A 134 12.85 5.96 2.55
CA GLU A 134 11.53 5.35 2.62
C GLU A 134 11.39 4.37 3.78
N SER A 135 12.44 3.57 4.09
CA SER A 135 12.42 2.63 5.20
C SER A 135 12.30 3.30 6.54
N ILE A 136 13.11 4.31 6.72
CA ILE A 136 13.17 5.05 7.97
C ILE A 136 11.85 5.79 8.17
N LEU A 137 11.30 6.36 7.09
CA LEU A 137 10.05 7.13 7.15
C LEU A 137 8.83 6.24 7.45
N LEU A 138 8.74 5.07 6.78
CA LEU A 138 7.48 4.31 6.72
C LEU A 138 7.45 3.09 7.63
N ALA A 139 8.62 2.53 8.03
CA ALA A 139 8.66 1.24 8.68
C ALA A 139 8.77 1.31 10.19
N ASP A 140 8.07 0.44 10.91
CA ASP A 140 8.31 0.15 12.34
C ASP A 140 9.48 -0.82 12.52
N LYS A 141 9.68 -1.75 11.55
CA LYS A 141 10.79 -2.70 11.52
C LYS A 141 11.38 -2.79 10.13
N ILE A 142 12.70 -2.78 10.06
CA ILE A 142 13.47 -2.86 8.82
C ILE A 142 14.23 -4.18 8.81
N LEU A 143 14.02 -4.98 7.76
CA LEU A 143 14.76 -6.22 7.54
C LEU A 143 15.85 -5.94 6.50
N LEU A 144 17.12 -6.05 6.89
CA LEU A 144 18.25 -5.94 5.98
C LEU A 144 18.53 -7.31 5.36
N MET A 145 18.57 -7.37 4.03
CA MET A 145 18.93 -8.59 3.30
C MET A 145 20.42 -8.58 2.93
N SER A 146 21.04 -9.75 2.98
CA SER A 146 22.39 -9.94 2.43
C SER A 146 22.34 -10.06 0.91
N ASN A 147 23.50 -9.78 0.26
CA ASN A 147 23.64 -9.94 -1.19
C ASN A 147 23.85 -11.42 -1.59
N GLY A 148 23.63 -11.70 -2.89
CA GLY A 148 24.04 -12.92 -3.57
C GLY A 148 23.01 -14.04 -3.62
N PRO A 149 23.37 -15.16 -4.27
CA PRO A 149 22.44 -16.27 -4.57
C PRO A 149 22.04 -17.06 -3.31
N GLY A 150 22.27 -16.68 -2.17
CA GLY A 150 21.81 -17.25 -0.89
C GLY A 150 21.36 -16.14 0.04
N ALA A 151 20.73 -15.08 -0.51
CA ALA A 151 20.25 -13.94 0.26
C ALA A 151 19.42 -14.37 1.47
N ARG A 152 19.76 -13.82 2.64
CA ARG A 152 19.07 -14.09 3.91
C ARG A 152 18.92 -12.78 4.69
N ILE A 153 18.04 -12.78 5.68
CA ILE A 153 17.95 -11.66 6.62
C ILE A 153 19.28 -11.56 7.37
N ALA A 154 20.00 -10.47 7.12
CA ALA A 154 21.27 -10.18 7.79
C ALA A 154 21.06 -9.53 9.15
N GLU A 155 20.05 -8.63 9.23
CA GLU A 155 19.77 -7.87 10.44
C GLU A 155 18.29 -7.48 10.49
N VAL A 156 17.76 -7.29 11.69
CA VAL A 156 16.44 -6.72 11.95
C VAL A 156 16.60 -5.48 12.80
N VAL A 157 16.25 -4.33 12.25
CA VAL A 157 16.32 -3.03 12.94
C VAL A 157 14.91 -2.62 13.37
N VAL A 158 14.74 -2.33 14.65
CA VAL A 158 13.50 -1.70 15.15
C VAL A 158 13.63 -0.19 14.99
N ASN A 159 12.74 0.41 14.23
CA ASN A 159 12.73 1.86 14.04
C ASN A 159 12.07 2.52 15.25
N THR A 160 12.85 3.28 16.00
CA THR A 160 12.39 4.02 17.20
C THR A 160 12.13 5.49 16.90
N MET A 161 12.31 5.94 15.67
CA MET A 161 12.05 7.33 15.28
C MET A 161 10.55 7.62 15.37
N PRO A 162 10.16 8.79 15.91
CA PRO A 162 8.77 9.21 15.90
C PRO A 162 8.31 9.38 14.45
N PRO A 163 7.05 9.08 14.13
CA PRO A 163 6.51 9.38 12.81
C PRO A 163 6.66 10.87 12.54
N VAL A 164 7.18 11.20 11.37
CA VAL A 164 7.26 12.59 10.90
C VAL A 164 5.84 13.03 10.57
N VAL A 165 5.20 13.70 11.51
CA VAL A 165 3.91 14.37 11.30
C VAL A 165 4.21 15.83 11.06
N GLU A 166 3.91 16.36 9.88
CA GLU A 166 4.06 17.80 9.60
C GLU A 166 3.23 18.63 10.58
N PRO A 167 3.76 19.81 11.04
CA PRO A 167 3.13 20.62 12.08
C PRO A 167 1.76 21.25 11.74
N GLY A 168 1.16 20.94 10.62
CA GLY A 168 -0.12 21.49 10.16
C GLY A 168 -1.36 20.61 10.39
N LEU A 169 -1.19 19.35 10.78
CA LEU A 169 -2.30 18.39 11.00
C LEU A 169 -2.48 18.02 12.48
N MET A 170 -1.88 18.77 13.40
CA MET A 170 -2.10 18.59 14.83
C MET A 170 -3.46 19.19 15.27
N GLN A 171 -4.55 18.54 14.91
CA GLN A 171 -5.70 18.44 15.83
C GLN A 171 -5.54 17.09 16.53
N GLU A 172 -5.41 17.15 17.84
CA GLU A 172 -5.24 16.09 18.81
C GLU A 172 -5.74 14.71 18.36
N ILE A 173 -4.91 13.96 17.68
CA ILE A 173 -5.09 12.53 17.60
C ILE A 173 -4.53 12.00 18.93
N PRO A 174 -5.35 11.41 19.81
CA PRO A 174 -4.84 10.73 21.00
C PRO A 174 -3.78 9.75 20.49
N LYS A 175 -2.58 9.75 21.13
CA LYS A 175 -1.51 8.79 20.78
C LYS A 175 -2.15 7.41 20.59
N PRO A 176 -2.33 6.92 19.38
CA PRO A 176 -2.70 5.54 19.22
C PRO A 176 -1.49 4.78 19.74
N GLN A 177 -1.70 3.89 20.70
CA GLN A 177 -0.84 2.73 20.78
C GLN A 177 -0.76 2.24 19.32
N ARG A 178 0.40 2.37 18.68
CA ARG A 178 0.60 1.92 17.31
C ARG A 178 0.00 0.53 17.22
N PRO A 179 -1.09 0.28 16.47
CA PRO A 179 -1.42 -1.07 16.13
C PRO A 179 -0.15 -1.59 15.48
N SER A 180 0.25 -2.80 15.79
CA SER A 180 1.48 -3.40 15.31
C SER A 180 1.41 -3.62 13.79
N ALA A 181 1.38 -2.52 13.04
CA ALA A 181 1.64 -2.49 11.63
C ALA A 181 3.13 -2.77 11.47
N THR A 182 3.46 -4.04 11.44
CA THR A 182 4.83 -4.47 11.24
C THR A 182 5.14 -4.27 9.77
N VAL A 183 5.70 -3.12 9.41
CA VAL A 183 6.27 -2.92 8.08
C VAL A 183 7.60 -3.67 8.08
N HIS A 184 7.61 -4.86 7.50
CA HIS A 184 8.83 -5.62 7.26
C HIS A 184 9.41 -5.18 5.92
N ARG A 185 10.62 -4.71 5.92
CA ARG A 185 11.33 -4.27 4.74
C ARG A 185 12.54 -5.12 4.45
N LEU A 186 12.70 -5.45 3.18
CA LEU A 186 13.95 -5.94 2.61
C LEU A 186 14.72 -4.75 2.00
N VAL A 187 15.88 -4.44 2.54
CA VAL A 187 16.85 -3.52 1.91
C VAL A 187 18.02 -4.35 1.41
N GLU A 188 18.27 -4.31 0.12
CA GLU A 188 19.53 -4.80 -0.41
C GLU A 188 20.66 -3.88 0.10
N LYS A 189 21.63 -4.44 0.83
CA LYS A 189 22.87 -3.73 1.13
C LYS A 189 23.63 -3.60 -0.18
N LEU A 190 23.80 -2.39 -0.67
CA LEU A 190 24.77 -2.06 -1.70
C LEU A 190 26.19 -2.40 -1.20
N PRO A 191 27.10 -2.75 -2.13
CA PRO A 191 28.46 -3.16 -1.82
C PRO A 191 29.27 -2.10 -1.11
#